data_a146945616a4d4a5bb113bb1f96d9328
#
_entry.id   a146945616a4d4a5bb113bb1f96d9328
#
_cell.length_a   1.000
_cell.length_b   1.000
_cell.length_c   1.000
_cell.angle_alpha   90.00
_cell.angle_beta   90.00
_cell.angle_gamma   90.00
#
_symmetry.space_group_name_H-M   'P 1'
#
loop_
_entity.id
_entity.type
_entity.pdbx_description
1 polymer ?
#
loop_
_entity_poly.entity_id
_entity_poly.type
_entity_poly.pdbx_seq_one_letter_code
_entity_poly.pdbx_strand_id
1 'polypeptide(L)'
;MTLLKDWKLILRNKKVIIIGAGIAGLTAAMKLSTSGVSVEVYEQHEKPGGKIRYFKSKAGPIDAGPTVLTMYNVFENLFNSCGHDINENLDFIKEEIIARHWWRDGSTLDLYSSFEKNFEEIKKFAGH
;
A
#
# COMPACT_ATOMS: atom_id res chain seq x y z
N MET A 1 -22.24 17.54 13.31
CA MET A 1 -20.97 16.79 13.12
C MET A 1 -20.47 16.20 14.42
N THR A 2 -21.31 15.45 15.15
CA THR A 2 -21.04 14.98 16.53
C THR A 2 -20.94 13.45 16.65
N LEU A 3 -21.30 12.69 15.62
CA LEU A 3 -21.37 11.22 15.66
C LEU A 3 -20.02 10.48 15.61
N LEU A 4 -18.90 11.17 15.33
CA LEU A 4 -17.60 10.55 15.19
C LEU A 4 -16.77 10.49 16.50
N LYS A 5 -17.21 11.15 17.58
CA LYS A 5 -16.49 11.15 18.85
C LYS A 5 -16.85 9.97 19.75
N ASP A 6 -18.02 9.37 19.58
CA ASP A 6 -18.55 8.38 20.52
C ASP A 6 -18.15 6.93 20.24
N TRP A 7 -17.67 6.61 19.02
CA TRP A 7 -17.29 5.24 18.67
C TRP A 7 -16.13 4.70 19.52
N LYS A 8 -15.17 5.56 19.91
CA LYS A 8 -14.06 5.17 20.80
C LYS A 8 -14.55 4.75 22.18
N LEU A 9 -15.57 5.45 22.69
CA LEU A 9 -16.21 5.09 23.95
C LEU A 9 -16.99 3.78 23.84
N ILE A 10 -17.70 3.57 22.73
CA ILE A 10 -18.49 2.36 22.47
C ILE A 10 -17.60 1.13 22.36
N LEU A 11 -16.40 1.27 21.76
CA LEU A 11 -15.44 0.18 21.56
C LEU A 11 -14.47 0.01 22.73
N ARG A 12 -14.45 0.92 23.69
CA ARG A 12 -13.63 0.80 24.89
C ARG A 12 -14.04 -0.47 25.65
N ASN A 13 -13.07 -1.34 25.93
CA ASN A 13 -13.26 -2.65 26.53
C ASN A 13 -13.95 -3.71 25.63
N LYS A 14 -14.11 -3.45 24.33
CA LYS A 14 -14.56 -4.46 23.39
C LYS A 14 -13.36 -5.02 22.63
N LYS A 15 -13.49 -6.29 22.24
CA LYS A 15 -12.57 -6.96 21.36
C LYS A 15 -13.14 -6.93 19.94
N VAL A 16 -12.35 -6.46 18.99
CA VAL A 16 -12.69 -6.47 17.56
C VAL A 16 -11.95 -7.59 16.88
N ILE A 17 -12.66 -8.40 16.12
CA ILE A 17 -12.09 -9.46 15.29
C ILE A 17 -12.11 -8.98 13.86
N ILE A 18 -10.94 -9.04 13.18
CA ILE A 18 -10.77 -8.70 11.77
C ILE A 18 -10.47 -10.01 11.03
N ILE A 19 -11.24 -10.28 9.99
CA ILE A 19 -11.03 -11.47 9.14
C ILE A 19 -10.31 -11.02 7.86
N GLY A 20 -9.08 -11.53 7.69
CA GLY A 20 -8.20 -11.24 6.58
C GLY A 20 -7.12 -10.20 6.92
N ALA A 21 -5.84 -10.60 6.77
CA ALA A 21 -4.67 -9.76 6.98
C ALA A 21 -4.12 -9.19 5.65
N GLY A 22 -5.01 -8.82 4.73
CA GLY A 22 -4.67 -7.97 3.60
C GLY A 22 -4.52 -6.50 4.03
N ILE A 23 -4.20 -5.61 3.09
CA ILE A 23 -3.92 -4.20 3.39
C ILE A 23 -5.08 -3.51 4.13
N ALA A 24 -6.33 -3.79 3.76
CA ALA A 24 -7.50 -3.21 4.41
C ALA A 24 -7.65 -3.68 5.87
N GLY A 25 -7.48 -5.00 6.10
CA GLY A 25 -7.55 -5.57 7.45
C GLY A 25 -6.44 -5.05 8.36
N LEU A 26 -5.21 -5.00 7.84
CA LEU A 26 -4.06 -4.46 8.58
C LEU A 26 -4.23 -2.97 8.88
N THR A 27 -4.71 -2.17 7.92
CA THR A 27 -5.02 -0.75 8.14
C THR A 27 -6.07 -0.55 9.23
N ALA A 28 -7.15 -1.35 9.20
CA ALA A 28 -8.18 -1.31 10.23
C ALA A 28 -7.62 -1.70 11.60
N ALA A 29 -6.78 -2.76 11.64
CA ALA A 29 -6.13 -3.20 12.88
C ALA A 29 -5.25 -2.11 13.49
N MET A 30 -4.40 -1.46 12.68
CA MET A 30 -3.55 -0.35 13.12
C MET A 30 -4.38 0.79 13.71
N LYS A 31 -5.40 1.25 13.00
CA LYS A 31 -6.27 2.37 13.44
C LYS A 31 -7.02 2.06 14.73
N LEU A 32 -7.57 0.87 14.85
CA LEU A 32 -8.34 0.46 16.02
C LEU A 32 -7.44 0.26 17.24
N SER A 33 -6.30 -0.44 17.08
CA SER A 33 -5.37 -0.68 18.18
C SER A 33 -4.77 0.61 18.74
N THR A 34 -4.37 1.53 17.84
CA THR A 34 -3.89 2.86 18.25
C THR A 34 -4.96 3.68 18.97
N SER A 35 -6.23 3.39 18.73
CA SER A 35 -7.35 4.02 19.47
C SER A 35 -7.67 3.32 20.80
N GLY A 36 -6.86 2.35 21.22
CA GLY A 36 -7.03 1.63 22.50
C GLY A 36 -8.05 0.49 22.44
N VAL A 37 -8.42 0.04 21.23
CA VAL A 37 -9.32 -1.10 21.03
C VAL A 37 -8.50 -2.39 21.00
N SER A 38 -8.93 -3.43 21.71
CA SER A 38 -8.34 -4.77 21.59
C SER A 38 -8.69 -5.36 20.24
N VAL A 39 -7.69 -5.73 19.43
CA VAL A 39 -7.89 -6.22 18.07
C VAL A 39 -7.23 -7.60 17.91
N GLU A 40 -7.95 -8.51 17.28
CA GLU A 40 -7.40 -9.77 16.76
C GLU A 40 -7.61 -9.85 15.26
N VAL A 41 -6.57 -10.27 14.53
CA VAL A 41 -6.62 -10.46 13.08
C VAL A 41 -6.49 -11.96 12.80
N TYR A 42 -7.43 -12.51 12.03
CA TYR A 42 -7.42 -13.89 11.57
C TYR A 42 -7.14 -13.92 10.06
N GLU A 43 -6.11 -14.64 9.67
CA GLU A 43 -5.71 -14.84 8.28
C GLU A 43 -5.76 -16.33 7.94
N GLN A 44 -6.31 -16.67 6.76
CA GLN A 44 -6.40 -18.06 6.31
C GLN A 44 -5.07 -18.61 5.76
N HIS A 45 -4.17 -17.72 5.32
CA HIS A 45 -2.86 -18.11 4.81
C HIS A 45 -1.81 -18.06 5.92
N GLU A 46 -0.69 -18.76 5.71
CA GLU A 46 0.44 -18.79 6.66
C GLU A 46 1.05 -17.40 6.90
N LYS A 47 0.90 -16.49 5.95
CA LYS A 47 1.47 -15.13 6.01
C LYS A 47 0.42 -14.07 5.70
N PRO A 48 0.46 -12.92 6.40
CA PRO A 48 -0.33 -11.76 6.03
C PRO A 48 0.13 -11.19 4.68
N GLY A 49 -0.70 -10.33 4.07
CA GLY A 49 -0.39 -9.63 2.82
C GLY A 49 -1.51 -9.64 1.80
N GLY A 50 -2.39 -10.63 1.85
CA GLY A 50 -3.52 -10.75 0.92
C GLY A 50 -3.06 -10.91 -0.53
N LYS A 51 -3.25 -9.87 -1.36
CA LYS A 51 -2.79 -9.86 -2.76
C LYS A 51 -1.27 -9.62 -2.90
N ILE A 52 -0.60 -9.09 -1.89
CA ILE A 52 0.85 -8.95 -1.85
C ILE A 52 1.43 -10.29 -1.42
N ARG A 53 1.86 -11.10 -2.37
CA ARG A 53 2.36 -12.45 -2.15
C ARG A 53 3.46 -12.80 -3.14
N TYR A 54 4.17 -13.88 -2.88
CA TYR A 54 5.19 -14.42 -3.77
C TYR A 54 5.00 -15.91 -4.01
N PHE A 55 5.46 -16.38 -5.14
CA PHE A 55 5.60 -17.80 -5.44
C PHE A 55 7.05 -18.25 -5.29
N LYS A 56 7.24 -19.44 -4.77
CA LYS A 56 8.57 -20.08 -4.75
C LYS A 56 8.91 -20.59 -6.15
N SER A 57 10.11 -20.27 -6.62
CA SER A 57 10.68 -20.84 -7.85
C SER A 57 12.09 -21.37 -7.60
N LYS A 58 12.65 -22.10 -8.58
CA LYS A 58 14.04 -22.57 -8.52
C LYS A 58 15.05 -21.42 -8.51
N ALA A 59 14.70 -20.26 -9.08
CA ALA A 59 15.53 -19.07 -9.12
C ALA A 59 15.33 -18.12 -7.90
N GLY A 60 14.46 -18.51 -6.96
CA GLY A 60 14.11 -17.68 -5.80
C GLY A 60 12.63 -17.28 -5.80
N PRO A 61 12.22 -16.43 -4.85
CA PRO A 61 10.84 -15.96 -4.79
C PRO A 61 10.53 -15.03 -5.96
N ILE A 62 9.32 -15.18 -6.53
CA ILE A 62 8.80 -14.33 -7.60
C ILE A 62 7.57 -13.60 -7.04
N ASP A 63 7.58 -12.28 -7.11
CA ASP A 63 6.42 -11.47 -6.72
C ASP A 63 5.22 -11.78 -7.60
N ALA A 64 4.08 -11.94 -6.94
CA ALA A 64 2.81 -12.33 -7.57
C ALA A 64 1.67 -11.40 -7.17
N GLY A 65 1.98 -10.14 -6.98
CA GLY A 65 1.03 -9.11 -6.58
C GLY A 65 1.53 -7.73 -7.02
N PRO A 66 1.00 -6.66 -6.42
CA PRO A 66 1.49 -5.31 -6.64
C PRO A 66 2.98 -5.20 -6.26
N THR A 67 3.80 -4.72 -7.17
CA THR A 67 5.25 -4.56 -7.00
C THR A 67 5.68 -3.11 -6.79
N VAL A 68 4.81 -2.15 -7.10
CA VAL A 68 5.08 -0.72 -7.01
C VAL A 68 4.11 -0.04 -6.05
N LEU A 69 4.66 0.73 -5.12
CA LEU A 69 3.88 1.59 -4.23
C LEU A 69 3.71 2.97 -4.88
N THR A 70 2.54 3.25 -5.44
CA THR A 70 2.27 4.50 -6.16
C THR A 70 1.76 5.64 -5.29
N MET A 71 1.21 5.33 -4.11
CA MET A 71 0.55 6.31 -3.22
C MET A 71 1.24 6.37 -1.86
N TYR A 72 2.54 6.67 -1.85
CA TYR A 72 3.35 6.74 -0.63
C TYR A 72 2.71 7.60 0.47
N ASN A 73 2.19 8.77 0.12
CA ASN A 73 1.57 9.71 1.05
C ASN A 73 0.36 9.14 1.81
N VAL A 74 -0.36 8.18 1.22
CA VAL A 74 -1.50 7.51 1.90
C VAL A 74 -0.99 6.63 3.02
N PHE A 75 0.09 5.89 2.78
CA PHE A 75 0.73 5.05 3.80
C PHE A 75 1.41 5.89 4.87
N GLU A 76 2.13 6.93 4.49
CA GLU A 76 2.75 7.88 5.42
C GLU A 76 1.71 8.49 6.37
N ASN A 77 0.59 8.97 5.83
CA ASN A 77 -0.52 9.49 6.63
C ASN A 77 -1.14 8.44 7.57
N LEU A 78 -1.20 7.18 7.13
CA LEU A 78 -1.65 6.09 7.98
C LEU A 78 -0.71 5.90 9.17
N PHE A 79 0.60 5.76 8.93
CA PHE A 79 1.61 5.58 9.97
C PHE A 79 1.61 6.78 10.94
N ASN A 80 1.68 8.00 10.43
CA ASN A 80 1.63 9.23 11.23
C ASN A 80 0.38 9.31 12.11
N SER A 81 -0.79 8.92 11.58
CA SER A 81 -2.03 8.90 12.35
C SER A 81 -2.07 7.83 13.43
N CYS A 82 -1.16 6.87 13.37
CA CYS A 82 -0.95 5.83 14.38
C CYS A 82 0.23 6.16 15.32
N GLY A 83 0.86 7.33 15.17
CA GLY A 83 1.98 7.77 16.02
C GLY A 83 3.33 7.14 15.65
N HIS A 84 3.48 6.67 14.41
CA HIS A 84 4.70 6.05 13.89
C HIS A 84 5.22 6.81 12.67
N ASP A 85 6.54 6.84 12.48
CA ASP A 85 7.15 7.23 11.22
C ASP A 85 7.25 6.01 10.30
N ILE A 86 6.77 6.17 9.08
CA ILE A 86 6.83 5.09 8.08
C ILE A 86 8.28 4.70 7.74
N ASN A 87 9.20 5.67 7.72
CA ASN A 87 10.60 5.46 7.37
C ASN A 87 11.40 4.73 8.46
N GLU A 88 10.91 4.71 9.70
CA GLU A 88 11.47 3.88 10.77
C GLU A 88 11.08 2.40 10.64
N ASN A 89 10.05 2.11 9.86
CA ASN A 89 9.45 0.78 9.74
C ASN A 89 9.64 0.13 8.38
N LEU A 90 9.82 0.94 7.32
CA LEU A 90 9.90 0.46 5.93
C LEU A 90 11.00 1.22 5.18
N ASP A 91 11.83 0.47 4.46
CA ASP A 91 12.81 1.02 3.54
C ASP A 91 12.18 1.23 2.16
N PHE A 92 12.23 2.45 1.65
CA PHE A 92 11.71 2.79 0.32
C PHE A 92 12.84 3.10 -0.65
N ILE A 93 12.79 2.45 -1.81
CA ILE A 93 13.64 2.78 -2.96
C ILE A 93 12.79 3.55 -3.95
N LYS A 94 13.19 4.78 -4.24
CA LYS A 94 12.49 5.62 -5.21
C LYS A 94 13.04 5.32 -6.59
N GLU A 95 12.23 4.62 -7.38
CA GLU A 95 12.54 4.36 -8.78
C GLU A 95 12.33 5.62 -9.64
N GLU A 96 13.23 5.87 -10.56
CA GLU A 96 13.08 6.96 -11.54
C GLU A 96 12.02 6.60 -12.59
N ILE A 97 12.11 5.39 -13.16
CA ILE A 97 11.13 4.85 -14.10
C ILE A 97 10.23 3.88 -13.35
N ILE A 98 8.96 4.27 -13.16
CA ILE A 98 7.98 3.46 -12.42
C ILE A 98 7.26 2.44 -13.30
N ALA A 99 7.20 2.67 -14.61
CA ALA A 99 6.65 1.72 -15.57
C ALA A 99 7.23 1.96 -16.98
N ARG A 100 7.46 0.89 -17.71
CA ARG A 100 7.83 0.93 -19.11
C ARG A 100 6.83 0.14 -19.94
N HIS A 101 6.25 0.79 -20.93
CA HIS A 101 5.27 0.21 -21.84
C HIS A 101 5.92 -0.05 -23.20
N TRP A 102 5.53 -1.16 -23.83
CA TRP A 102 5.95 -1.54 -25.16
C TRP A 102 4.73 -1.88 -26.02
N TRP A 103 4.75 -1.47 -27.25
CA TRP A 103 3.75 -1.83 -28.25
C TRP A 103 4.35 -2.71 -29.34
N ARG A 104 3.48 -3.38 -30.11
CA ARG A 104 3.89 -4.30 -31.15
C ARG A 104 4.60 -3.64 -32.32
N ASP A 105 4.40 -2.34 -32.56
CA ASP A 105 5.09 -1.52 -33.57
C ASP A 105 6.50 -1.12 -33.13
N GLY A 106 6.95 -1.53 -31.96
CA GLY A 106 8.26 -1.21 -31.43
C GLY A 106 8.30 0.11 -30.63
N SER A 107 7.19 0.84 -30.56
CA SER A 107 7.13 2.06 -29.75
C SER A 107 7.20 1.76 -28.26
N THR A 108 7.78 2.68 -27.50
CA THR A 108 7.95 2.56 -26.04
C THR A 108 7.54 3.86 -25.36
N LEU A 109 7.02 3.75 -24.15
CA LEU A 109 6.74 4.89 -23.28
C LEU A 109 7.17 4.56 -21.86
N ASP A 110 8.03 5.38 -21.30
CA ASP A 110 8.43 5.34 -19.89
C ASP A 110 7.57 6.29 -19.08
N LEU A 111 7.06 5.79 -17.95
CA LEU A 111 6.44 6.61 -16.92
C LEU A 111 7.41 6.78 -15.77
N TYR A 112 7.64 8.03 -15.41
CA TYR A 112 8.58 8.44 -14.37
C TYR A 112 7.89 8.78 -13.06
N SER A 113 8.65 8.86 -11.99
CA SER A 113 8.16 9.39 -10.71
C SER A 113 7.92 10.91 -10.74
N SER A 114 8.45 11.66 -11.75
CA SER A 114 8.23 13.08 -11.98
C SER A 114 7.06 13.34 -12.91
N PHE A 115 6.15 14.22 -12.48
CA PHE A 115 5.02 14.66 -13.29
C PHE A 115 5.49 15.41 -14.56
N GLU A 116 6.48 16.28 -14.42
CA GLU A 116 7.03 17.10 -15.52
C GLU A 116 7.65 16.20 -16.61
N LYS A 117 8.44 15.19 -16.19
CA LYS A 117 9.01 14.22 -17.14
C LYS A 117 7.91 13.43 -17.84
N ASN A 118 6.88 12.99 -17.13
CA ASN A 118 5.75 12.27 -17.72
C ASN A 118 5.04 13.12 -18.76
N PHE A 119 4.81 14.39 -18.46
CA PHE A 119 4.16 15.31 -19.41
C PHE A 119 4.94 15.42 -20.71
N GLU A 120 6.26 15.61 -20.64
CA GLU A 120 7.11 15.70 -21.84
C GLU A 120 7.18 14.38 -22.62
N GLU A 121 7.29 13.24 -21.94
CA GLU A 121 7.34 11.94 -22.60
C GLU A 121 6.02 11.57 -23.26
N ILE A 122 4.89 11.84 -22.62
CA ILE A 122 3.55 11.60 -23.19
C ILE A 122 3.34 12.52 -24.39
N LYS A 123 3.76 13.79 -24.32
CA LYS A 123 3.67 14.73 -25.41
C LYS A 123 4.47 14.27 -26.63
N LYS A 124 5.71 13.83 -26.46
CA LYS A 124 6.53 13.25 -27.54
C LYS A 124 5.86 12.01 -28.14
N PHE A 125 5.37 11.11 -27.29
CA PHE A 125 4.74 9.86 -27.69
C PHE A 125 3.45 10.11 -28.47
N ALA A 126 2.65 11.11 -28.09
CA ALA A 126 1.42 11.49 -28.76
C ALA A 126 1.64 12.30 -30.07
N GLY A 127 2.86 12.74 -30.34
CA GLY A 127 3.19 13.51 -31.56
C GLY A 127 2.74 14.98 -31.50
N HIS A 128 2.62 15.56 -30.32
CA HIS A 128 2.19 16.96 -30.10
C HIS A 128 3.30 17.82 -29.48
#